data_11ecd4b21e35b904596233bd7acd046a
#
_entry.id   11ecd4b21e35b904596233bd7acd046a
#
_cell.length_a   1.000
_cell.length_b   1.000
_cell.length_c   1.000
_cell.angle_alpha   90.00
_cell.angle_beta   90.00
_cell.angle_gamma   90.00
#
_symmetry.space_group_name_H-M   'P 1'
#
loop_
_entity.id
_entity.type
_entity.pdbx_description
1 polymer ?
#
loop_
_entity_poly.entity_id
_entity_poly.type
_entity_poly.pdbx_seq_one_letter_code
_entity_poly.pdbx_strand_id
1 'polypeptide(L)'
;MTAATVDSWGAARLAAWSEPLLAQVESALSRWVGNDAPVQLGEAMRYAVLDGGKRLRPLLVLAASESAGGAPQAALRAACATELIHAYSLVHDDLPCMDNDILRRGKPTVHVRFGEAGALLAGDALQALAFEL
;
A
#
# COMPACT_ATOMS: atom_id res chain seq x y z
N MET A 1 -11.40 -27.47 25.52
CA MET A 1 -11.30 -26.76 24.21
C MET A 1 -10.05 -27.26 23.49
N THR A 2 -10.20 -27.79 22.30
CA THR A 2 -9.05 -28.22 21.48
C THR A 2 -8.41 -27.00 20.83
N ALA A 3 -7.08 -27.07 20.56
CA ALA A 3 -6.31 -25.98 19.94
C ALA A 3 -6.94 -25.46 18.62
N ALA A 4 -7.53 -26.37 17.83
CA ALA A 4 -8.22 -26.02 16.59
C ALA A 4 -9.42 -25.09 16.76
N THR A 5 -10.10 -25.14 17.90
CA THR A 5 -11.27 -24.28 18.19
C THR A 5 -10.85 -22.84 18.56
N VAL A 6 -9.68 -22.69 19.17
CA VAL A 6 -9.13 -21.36 19.54
C VAL A 6 -8.62 -20.65 18.30
N ASP A 7 -7.92 -21.35 17.41
CA ASP A 7 -7.37 -20.76 16.19
C ASP A 7 -8.46 -20.29 15.21
N SER A 8 -9.52 -21.08 15.03
CA SER A 8 -10.64 -20.71 14.16
C SER A 8 -11.39 -19.48 14.68
N TRP A 9 -11.55 -19.38 15.99
CA TRP A 9 -12.22 -18.24 16.61
C TRP A 9 -11.37 -16.96 16.52
N GLY A 10 -10.06 -17.07 16.71
CA GLY A 10 -9.12 -15.96 16.53
C GLY A 10 -9.09 -15.44 15.09
N ALA A 11 -9.03 -16.35 14.10
CA ALA A 11 -9.05 -15.99 12.68
C ALA A 11 -10.35 -15.28 12.27
N ALA A 12 -11.52 -15.76 12.72
CA ALA A 12 -12.80 -15.15 12.42
C ALA A 12 -12.92 -13.72 13.00
N ARG A 13 -12.43 -13.51 14.21
CA ARG A 13 -12.43 -12.18 14.84
C ARG A 13 -11.47 -11.22 14.14
N LEU A 14 -10.30 -11.71 13.75
CA LEU A 14 -9.33 -10.92 12.99
C LEU A 14 -9.92 -10.50 11.65
N ALA A 15 -10.56 -11.41 10.92
CA ALA A 15 -11.22 -11.10 9.66
C ALA A 15 -12.32 -10.06 9.84
N ALA A 16 -13.22 -10.26 10.82
CA ALA A 16 -14.30 -9.32 11.10
C ALA A 16 -13.81 -7.90 11.47
N TRP A 17 -12.66 -7.80 12.13
CA TRP A 17 -12.03 -6.53 12.45
C TRP A 17 -11.33 -5.91 11.22
N SER A 18 -10.57 -6.71 10.47
CA SER A 18 -9.71 -6.20 9.40
C SER A 18 -10.43 -5.88 8.09
N GLU A 19 -11.47 -6.65 7.72
CA GLU A 19 -12.16 -6.47 6.44
C GLU A 19 -12.71 -5.05 6.19
N PRO A 20 -13.46 -4.43 7.14
CA PRO A 20 -13.93 -3.06 6.94
C PRO A 20 -12.80 -2.04 6.91
N LEU A 21 -11.72 -2.27 7.65
CA LEU A 21 -10.54 -1.40 7.66
C LEU A 21 -9.77 -1.48 6.34
N LEU A 22 -9.62 -2.68 5.79
CA LEU A 22 -9.02 -2.87 4.46
C LEU A 22 -9.80 -2.13 3.38
N ALA A 23 -11.13 -2.20 3.41
CA ALA A 23 -11.98 -1.46 2.48
C ALA A 23 -11.78 0.06 2.60
N GLN A 24 -11.65 0.58 3.81
CA GLN A 24 -11.35 2.00 4.06
C GLN A 24 -9.98 2.40 3.52
N VAL A 25 -8.97 1.57 3.73
CA VAL A 25 -7.59 1.81 3.22
C VAL A 25 -7.59 1.84 1.69
N GLU A 26 -8.20 0.86 1.03
CA GLU A 26 -8.28 0.82 -0.44
C GLU A 26 -9.00 2.04 -1.01
N SER A 27 -10.13 2.42 -0.42
CA SER A 27 -10.87 3.61 -0.82
C SER A 27 -10.05 4.89 -0.63
N ALA A 28 -9.34 5.02 0.48
CA ALA A 28 -8.49 6.16 0.77
C ALA A 28 -7.29 6.25 -0.19
N LEU A 29 -6.59 5.15 -0.43
CA LEU A 29 -5.49 5.08 -1.40
C LEU A 29 -5.96 5.47 -2.80
N SER A 30 -7.10 4.92 -3.24
CA SER A 30 -7.65 5.26 -4.57
C SER A 30 -8.02 6.74 -4.71
N ARG A 31 -8.44 7.39 -3.62
CA ARG A 31 -8.78 8.82 -3.62
C ARG A 31 -7.55 9.72 -3.55
N TRP A 32 -6.55 9.37 -2.74
CA TRP A 32 -5.37 10.21 -2.52
C TRP A 32 -4.29 10.01 -3.58
N VAL A 33 -4.18 8.83 -4.17
CA VAL A 33 -3.30 8.60 -5.33
C VAL A 33 -4.09 8.92 -6.60
N GLY A 34 -4.10 10.20 -6.97
CA GLY A 34 -4.80 10.68 -8.17
C GLY A 34 -4.11 10.25 -9.47
N ASN A 35 -4.83 10.38 -10.58
CA ASN A 35 -4.31 10.08 -11.92
C ASN A 35 -4.17 11.35 -12.78
N ASP A 36 -4.24 12.51 -12.17
CA ASP A 36 -4.16 13.81 -12.80
C ASP A 36 -2.74 14.34 -13.02
N ALA A 37 -1.75 13.62 -12.52
CA ALA A 37 -0.34 13.97 -12.77
C ALA A 37 0.04 13.74 -14.24
N PRO A 38 0.85 14.65 -14.84
CA PRO A 38 1.13 14.62 -16.28
C PRO A 38 2.00 13.42 -16.69
N VAL A 39 2.04 13.15 -18.00
CA VAL A 39 2.96 12.19 -18.64
C VAL A 39 2.86 10.77 -18.05
N GLN A 40 1.65 10.29 -17.78
CA GLN A 40 1.36 8.98 -17.20
C GLN A 40 1.91 8.77 -15.78
N LEU A 41 2.39 9.80 -15.11
CA LEU A 41 2.92 9.67 -13.75
C LEU A 41 1.85 9.18 -12.77
N GLY A 42 0.65 9.76 -12.83
CA GLY A 42 -0.48 9.33 -12.00
C GLY A 42 -0.86 7.87 -12.24
N GLU A 43 -0.89 7.44 -13.51
CA GLU A 43 -1.16 6.04 -13.87
C GLU A 43 -0.11 5.08 -13.29
N ALA A 44 1.17 5.45 -13.38
CA ALA A 44 2.26 4.64 -12.82
C ALA A 44 2.19 4.56 -11.30
N MET A 45 1.89 5.67 -10.62
CA MET A 45 1.66 5.70 -9.16
C MET A 45 0.51 4.79 -8.75
N ARG A 46 -0.63 4.91 -9.42
CA ARG A 46 -1.81 4.06 -9.15
C ARG A 46 -1.52 2.59 -9.41
N TYR A 47 -0.85 2.28 -10.51
CA TYR A 47 -0.43 0.92 -10.84
C TYR A 47 0.44 0.31 -9.73
N ALA A 48 1.37 1.08 -9.17
CA ALA A 48 2.25 0.64 -8.09
C ALA A 48 1.49 0.36 -6.78
N VAL A 49 0.46 1.14 -6.48
CA VAL A 49 -0.21 1.11 -5.17
C VAL A 49 -1.48 0.27 -5.17
N LEU A 50 -2.30 0.37 -6.23
CA LEU A 50 -3.67 -0.17 -6.24
C LEU A 50 -3.76 -1.61 -6.77
N ASP A 51 -2.65 -2.23 -7.06
CA ASP A 51 -2.60 -3.56 -7.67
C ASP A 51 -2.65 -4.72 -6.66
N GLY A 52 -3.27 -4.51 -5.56
CA GLY A 52 -3.40 -5.51 -4.51
C GLY A 52 -2.26 -5.45 -3.49
N GLY A 53 -2.22 -6.47 -2.66
CA GLY A 53 -1.29 -6.59 -1.54
C GLY A 53 -2.04 -6.92 -0.26
N LYS A 54 -1.32 -7.44 0.72
CA LYS A 54 -1.93 -7.87 2.00
C LYS A 54 -2.29 -6.70 2.91
N ARG A 55 -1.79 -5.51 2.62
CA ARG A 55 -2.00 -4.29 3.43
C ARG A 55 -1.68 -4.52 4.92
N LEU A 56 -0.69 -5.33 5.22
CA LEU A 56 -0.33 -5.64 6.60
C LEU A 56 0.17 -4.39 7.35
N ARG A 57 0.96 -3.54 6.68
CA ARG A 57 1.48 -2.30 7.27
C ARG A 57 0.37 -1.34 7.67
N PRO A 58 -0.59 -1.01 6.81
CA PRO A 58 -1.77 -0.23 7.19
C PRO A 58 -2.53 -0.82 8.37
N LEU A 59 -2.77 -2.13 8.38
CA LEU A 59 -3.48 -2.79 9.48
C LEU A 59 -2.73 -2.68 10.81
N LEU A 60 -1.40 -2.79 10.81
CA LEU A 60 -0.59 -2.60 12.01
C LEU A 60 -0.67 -1.17 12.56
N VAL A 61 -0.67 -0.17 11.66
CA VAL A 61 -0.85 1.23 12.06
C VAL A 61 -2.21 1.46 12.69
N LEU A 62 -3.27 0.93 12.07
CA LEU A 62 -4.64 1.06 12.57
C LEU A 62 -4.82 0.36 13.92
N ALA A 63 -4.28 -0.85 14.07
CA ALA A 63 -4.32 -1.59 15.34
C ALA A 63 -3.59 -0.85 16.47
N ALA A 64 -2.39 -0.33 16.18
CA ALA A 64 -1.62 0.43 17.15
C ALA A 64 -2.34 1.71 17.58
N SER A 65 -2.91 2.43 16.63
CA SER A 65 -3.67 3.65 16.91
C SER A 65 -4.92 3.37 17.75
N GLU A 66 -5.68 2.34 17.41
CA GLU A 66 -6.87 1.93 18.16
C GLU A 66 -6.50 1.55 19.59
N SER A 67 -5.42 0.79 19.78
CA SER A 67 -4.92 0.39 21.10
C SER A 67 -4.50 1.57 21.97
N ALA A 68 -4.01 2.64 21.35
CA ALA A 68 -3.57 3.87 22.03
C ALA A 68 -4.68 4.94 22.16
N GLY A 69 -5.89 4.67 21.68
CA GLY A 69 -6.97 5.64 21.67
C GLY A 69 -6.77 6.79 20.68
N GLY A 70 -6.07 6.53 19.58
CA GLY A 70 -5.78 7.52 18.56
C GLY A 70 -7.00 7.91 17.71
N ALA A 71 -6.93 9.06 17.04
CA ALA A 71 -7.99 9.56 16.19
C ALA A 71 -8.07 8.74 14.89
N PRO A 72 -9.24 8.17 14.50
CA PRO A 72 -9.37 7.31 13.32
C PRO A 72 -8.92 7.96 12.00
N GLN A 73 -9.19 9.26 11.81
CA GLN A 73 -8.81 9.98 10.60
C GLN A 73 -7.29 10.13 10.47
N ALA A 74 -6.61 10.45 11.56
CA ALA A 74 -5.14 10.53 11.59
C ALA A 74 -4.52 9.14 11.36
N ALA A 75 -5.10 8.11 11.98
CA ALA A 75 -4.65 6.74 11.80
C ALA A 75 -4.76 6.27 10.34
N LEU A 76 -5.86 6.61 9.65
CA LEU A 76 -6.05 6.25 8.24
C LEU A 76 -5.01 6.94 7.33
N ARG A 77 -4.70 8.21 7.58
CA ARG A 77 -3.62 8.92 6.86
C ARG A 77 -2.27 8.27 7.07
N ALA A 78 -1.91 8.00 8.31
CA ALA A 78 -0.66 7.32 8.66
C ALA A 78 -0.57 5.91 8.06
N ALA A 79 -1.67 5.15 8.07
CA ALA A 79 -1.77 3.83 7.47
C ALA A 79 -1.51 3.87 5.96
N CYS A 80 -2.15 4.81 5.25
CA CYS A 80 -1.93 5.01 3.82
C CYS A 80 -0.50 5.52 3.53
N ALA A 81 0.02 6.44 4.32
CA ALA A 81 1.40 6.93 4.17
C ALA A 81 2.41 5.79 4.26
N THR A 82 2.26 4.88 5.23
CA THR A 82 3.13 3.70 5.36
C THR A 82 3.05 2.78 4.14
N GLU A 83 1.88 2.61 3.56
CA GLU A 83 1.72 1.80 2.35
C GLU A 83 2.33 2.47 1.13
N LEU A 84 2.23 3.80 1.00
CA LEU A 84 2.89 4.55 -0.07
C LEU A 84 4.42 4.44 0.03
N ILE A 85 4.99 4.52 1.22
CA ILE A 85 6.42 4.30 1.46
C ILE A 85 6.82 2.87 1.04
N HIS A 86 6.02 1.88 1.39
CA HIS A 86 6.25 0.50 0.96
C HIS A 86 6.21 0.38 -0.56
N ALA A 87 5.19 0.95 -1.20
CA ALA A 87 5.03 0.88 -2.65
C ALA A 87 6.21 1.53 -3.39
N TYR A 88 6.65 2.74 -2.99
CA TYR A 88 7.80 3.37 -3.63
C TYR A 88 9.07 2.54 -3.48
N SER A 89 9.29 1.94 -2.31
CA SER A 89 10.48 1.11 -2.09
C SER A 89 10.50 -0.09 -3.03
N LEU A 90 9.36 -0.73 -3.28
CA LEU A 90 9.26 -1.83 -4.23
C LEU A 90 9.51 -1.37 -5.66
N VAL A 91 8.95 -0.23 -6.06
CA VAL A 91 9.16 0.34 -7.41
C VAL A 91 10.65 0.61 -7.67
N HIS A 92 11.35 1.20 -6.71
CA HIS A 92 12.78 1.50 -6.85
C HIS A 92 13.64 0.24 -6.75
N ASP A 93 13.32 -0.70 -5.86
CA ASP A 93 14.05 -1.98 -5.76
C ASP A 93 13.95 -2.80 -7.06
N ASP A 94 12.84 -2.72 -7.77
CA ASP A 94 12.64 -3.44 -9.03
C ASP A 94 13.41 -2.85 -10.22
N LEU A 95 13.93 -1.63 -10.12
CA LEU A 95 14.68 -0.98 -11.21
C LEU A 95 15.89 -1.80 -11.69
N PRO A 96 16.27 -1.70 -12.97
CA PRO A 96 17.44 -2.40 -13.50
C PRO A 96 18.75 -2.14 -12.76
N CYS A 97 18.91 -0.95 -12.18
CA CYS A 97 20.09 -0.60 -11.39
C CYS A 97 20.06 -1.15 -9.95
N MET A 98 18.95 -1.75 -9.54
CA MET A 98 18.77 -2.39 -8.25
C MET A 98 18.61 -3.91 -8.44
N ASP A 99 17.46 -4.49 -8.11
CA ASP A 99 17.21 -5.92 -8.22
C ASP A 99 16.88 -6.38 -9.65
N ASN A 100 16.53 -5.45 -10.54
CA ASN A 100 16.15 -5.72 -11.93
C ASN A 100 15.04 -6.77 -12.07
N ASP A 101 14.02 -6.68 -11.24
CA ASP A 101 12.86 -7.55 -11.31
C ASP A 101 11.90 -7.11 -12.42
N ILE A 102 11.47 -8.04 -13.24
CA ILE A 102 10.58 -7.78 -14.38
C ILE A 102 9.11 -8.12 -14.08
N LEU A 103 8.86 -8.91 -13.05
CA LEU A 103 7.53 -9.32 -12.60
C LEU A 103 7.38 -9.13 -11.09
N ARG A 104 6.20 -8.70 -10.68
CA ARG A 104 5.75 -8.63 -9.30
C ARG A 104 4.28 -9.05 -9.21
N ARG A 105 4.00 -10.05 -8.37
CA ARG A 105 2.66 -10.64 -8.24
C ARG A 105 2.06 -11.08 -9.60
N GLY A 106 2.91 -11.63 -10.48
CA GLY A 106 2.52 -12.10 -11.80
C GLY A 106 2.28 -11.00 -12.84
N LYS A 107 2.54 -9.73 -12.51
CA LYS A 107 2.39 -8.59 -13.41
C LYS A 107 3.73 -7.92 -13.70
N PRO A 108 3.89 -7.26 -14.87
CA PRO A 108 5.08 -6.47 -15.16
C PRO A 108 5.34 -5.44 -14.08
N THR A 109 6.62 -5.29 -13.68
CA THR A 109 7.02 -4.23 -12.76
C THR A 109 6.83 -2.85 -13.38
N VAL A 110 6.82 -1.80 -12.57
CA VAL A 110 6.53 -0.44 -13.05
C VAL A 110 7.49 -0.01 -14.15
N HIS A 111 8.80 -0.29 -14.01
CA HIS A 111 9.78 0.10 -15.05
C HIS A 111 9.58 -0.66 -16.37
N VAL A 112 9.08 -1.89 -16.33
CA VAL A 112 8.78 -2.66 -17.55
C VAL A 112 7.59 -2.04 -18.29
N ARG A 113 6.57 -1.63 -17.55
CA ARG A 113 5.34 -1.09 -18.14
C ARG A 113 5.42 0.40 -18.51
N PHE A 114 6.07 1.21 -17.67
CA PHE A 114 6.09 2.68 -17.80
C PHE A 114 7.47 3.25 -18.11
N GLY A 115 8.48 2.40 -18.26
CA GLY A 115 9.88 2.80 -18.46
C GLY A 115 10.60 3.13 -17.15
N GLU A 116 11.92 3.18 -17.22
CA GLU A 116 12.78 3.42 -16.05
C GLU A 116 12.55 4.81 -15.45
N ALA A 117 12.46 5.84 -16.30
CA ALA A 117 12.19 7.22 -15.85
C ALA A 117 10.82 7.32 -15.19
N GLY A 118 9.79 6.69 -15.78
CA GLY A 118 8.45 6.63 -15.21
C GLY A 118 8.42 5.96 -13.84
N ALA A 119 9.14 4.84 -13.68
CA ALA A 119 9.24 4.14 -12.42
C ALA A 119 9.99 4.96 -11.35
N LEU A 120 11.13 5.55 -11.72
CA LEU A 120 11.90 6.39 -10.81
C LEU A 120 11.05 7.56 -10.28
N LEU A 121 10.40 8.28 -11.18
CA LEU A 121 9.56 9.44 -10.82
C LEU A 121 8.29 9.03 -10.05
N ALA A 122 7.69 7.89 -10.40
CA ALA A 122 6.54 7.37 -9.65
C ALA A 122 6.92 7.05 -8.21
N GLY A 123 8.07 6.41 -7.99
CA GLY A 123 8.59 6.14 -6.65
C GLY A 123 8.83 7.42 -5.86
N ASP A 124 9.49 8.40 -6.46
CA ASP A 124 9.75 9.71 -5.84
C ASP A 124 8.44 10.42 -5.47
N ALA A 125 7.46 10.43 -6.37
CA ALA A 125 6.16 11.04 -6.15
C ALA A 125 5.35 10.35 -5.04
N LEU A 126 5.39 9.02 -4.97
CA LEU A 126 4.74 8.25 -3.90
C LEU A 126 5.36 8.56 -2.54
N GLN A 127 6.68 8.68 -2.46
CA GLN A 127 7.37 9.07 -1.24
C GLN A 127 6.95 10.48 -0.80
N ALA A 128 6.95 11.45 -1.72
CA ALA A 128 6.53 12.82 -1.42
C ALA A 128 5.08 12.86 -0.92
N LEU A 129 4.17 12.17 -1.59
CA LEU A 129 2.76 12.09 -1.19
C LEU A 129 2.59 11.46 0.20
N ALA A 130 3.40 10.46 0.56
CA ALA A 130 3.36 9.84 1.87
C ALA A 130 3.62 10.84 3.00
N PHE A 131 4.55 11.77 2.78
CA PHE A 131 4.85 12.82 3.77
C PHE A 131 3.85 13.99 3.75
N GLU A 132 3.08 14.11 2.68
CA GLU A 132 2.00 15.11 2.59
C GLU A 132 0.74 14.66 3.34
N LEU A 133 0.47 13.36 3.42
CA LEU A 133 -0.69 12.81 4.12
C LEU A 133 -0.59 12.93 5.63
#